data_b6ec399891a0dc12bb4799384f6c3c9b
#
_entry.id   b6ec399891a0dc12bb4799384f6c3c9b
#
_cell.length_a   1.000
_cell.length_b   1.000
_cell.length_c   1.000
_cell.angle_alpha   90.00
_cell.angle_beta   90.00
_cell.angle_gamma   90.00
#
_symmetry.space_group_name_H-M   'P 1'
#
loop_
_entity.id
_entity.type
_entity.pdbx_description
1 polymer ?
#
loop_
_entity_poly.entity_id
_entity_poly.type
_entity_poly.pdbx_seq_one_letter_code
_entity_poly.pdbx_strand_id
1 'polypeptide(L)'
;QVTGSKNALHLTDSYGFVALGAHEGPQMRFIDVGVAEMINGICKVELAPIYVETIEPHSDETPWNIQATAIGHPLIVYVDEIGPDYIVFKEKFGESGQFNWSISGVRKGFSERFKTVDFDVLESDWEDEMLKELENGAKVK
;
A
#
# COMPACT_ATOMS: atom_id res chain seq x y z
N GLN A 1 -4.31 -2.78 22.13
CA GLN A 1 -4.47 -3.24 20.75
C GLN A 1 -5.86 -2.90 20.24
N VAL A 2 -5.92 -2.19 19.13
CA VAL A 2 -7.21 -1.82 18.53
C VAL A 2 -7.72 -3.00 17.72
N THR A 3 -8.80 -3.60 18.17
CA THR A 3 -9.55 -4.58 17.43
C THR A 3 -10.76 -3.90 16.79
N GLY A 4 -11.05 -4.24 15.55
CA GLY A 4 -12.11 -3.61 14.78
C GLY A 4 -11.59 -2.79 13.61
N SER A 5 -12.49 -2.24 12.84
CA SER A 5 -12.14 -1.47 11.64
C SER A 5 -11.48 -0.15 11.99
N LYS A 6 -10.36 0.13 11.35
CA LYS A 6 -9.70 1.43 11.46
C LYS A 6 -10.38 2.41 10.51
N ASN A 7 -10.92 3.48 11.07
CA ASN A 7 -11.56 4.54 10.32
C ASN A 7 -10.87 5.86 10.61
N ALA A 8 -10.70 6.66 9.58
CA ALA A 8 -10.29 8.04 9.71
C ALA A 8 -11.52 8.95 9.62
N LEU A 9 -11.64 9.88 10.53
CA LEU A 9 -12.65 10.94 10.44
C LEU A 9 -12.09 12.10 9.63
N HIS A 10 -12.82 12.54 8.65
CA HIS A 10 -12.44 13.67 7.81
C HIS A 10 -13.58 14.67 7.72
N LEU A 11 -13.29 15.94 8.00
CA LEU A 11 -14.25 17.02 7.82
C LEU A 11 -14.25 17.46 6.36
N THR A 12 -15.40 17.35 5.74
CA THR A 12 -15.60 17.82 4.36
C THR A 12 -16.28 19.18 4.35
N ASP A 13 -16.12 19.92 3.25
CA ASP A 13 -16.74 21.26 3.12
C ASP A 13 -18.26 21.20 3.03
N SER A 14 -18.82 20.15 2.38
CA SER A 14 -20.24 20.09 2.08
C SER A 14 -21.00 19.00 2.83
N TYR A 15 -20.31 17.99 3.37
CA TYR A 15 -20.96 16.80 3.92
C TYR A 15 -20.70 16.59 5.42
N GLY A 16 -20.02 17.53 6.10
CA GLY A 16 -19.63 17.36 7.48
C GLY A 16 -18.54 16.31 7.68
N PHE A 17 -18.53 15.66 8.82
CA PHE A 17 -17.57 14.59 9.09
C PHE A 17 -17.99 13.30 8.39
N VAL A 18 -17.05 12.69 7.67
CA VAL A 18 -17.22 11.37 7.06
C VAL A 18 -16.19 10.40 7.64
N ALA A 19 -16.57 9.15 7.76
CA ALA A 19 -15.67 8.10 8.19
C ALA A 19 -15.14 7.34 6.96
N LEU A 20 -13.83 7.22 6.86
CA LEU A 20 -13.17 6.51 5.78
C LEU A 20 -12.55 5.23 6.32
N GLY A 21 -12.85 4.12 5.68
CA GLY A 21 -12.32 2.81 6.06
C GLY A 21 -10.91 2.58 5.53
N ALA A 22 -10.13 1.80 6.25
CA ALA A 22 -8.83 1.35 5.80
C ALA A 22 -8.96 0.12 4.91
N HIS A 23 -8.04 0.00 3.94
CA HIS A 23 -7.91 -1.23 3.16
C HIS A 23 -7.25 -2.31 3.99
N GLU A 24 -7.79 -3.52 3.93
CA GLU A 24 -7.24 -4.67 4.62
C GLU A 24 -6.76 -5.70 3.60
N GLY A 25 -5.70 -6.43 3.94
CA GLY A 25 -5.12 -7.44 3.08
C GLY A 25 -4.45 -8.56 3.87
N PRO A 26 -4.02 -9.62 3.20
CA PRO A 26 -3.41 -10.79 3.85
C PRO A 26 -2.02 -10.52 4.42
N GLN A 27 -1.42 -9.38 4.06
CA GLN A 27 -0.06 -9.01 4.45
C GLN A 27 0.01 -7.52 4.71
N MET A 28 0.78 -7.13 5.71
CA MET A 28 0.99 -5.71 5.99
C MET A 28 1.94 -5.10 4.97
N ARG A 29 1.47 -4.08 4.26
CA ARG A 29 2.24 -3.40 3.22
C ARG A 29 2.14 -1.88 3.40
N PHE A 30 3.22 -1.19 3.02
CA PHE A 30 3.23 0.25 2.92
C PHE A 30 3.34 0.67 1.46
N ILE A 31 2.67 1.76 1.12
CA ILE A 31 2.55 2.24 -0.25
C ILE A 31 3.13 3.64 -0.35
N ASP A 32 3.90 3.89 -1.41
CA ASP A 32 4.31 5.23 -1.81
C ASP A 32 3.91 5.47 -3.26
N VAL A 33 3.66 6.71 -3.60
CA VAL A 33 3.20 7.11 -4.93
C VAL A 33 3.88 8.40 -5.35
N GLY A 34 3.97 8.60 -6.66
CA GLY A 34 4.52 9.84 -7.17
C GLY A 34 4.20 10.04 -8.65
N VAL A 35 4.60 11.20 -9.14
CA VAL A 35 4.53 11.56 -10.54
C VAL A 35 5.97 11.83 -11.01
N ALA A 36 6.32 11.31 -12.17
CA ALA A 36 7.64 11.49 -12.73
C ALA A 36 7.54 11.77 -14.24
N GLU A 37 8.65 12.14 -14.83
CA GLU A 37 8.74 12.44 -16.24
C GLU A 37 9.73 11.51 -16.92
N MET A 38 9.24 10.81 -17.94
CA MET A 38 10.07 10.00 -18.83
C MET A 38 10.77 10.93 -19.80
N ILE A 39 12.09 10.88 -19.86
CA ILE A 39 12.89 11.69 -20.79
C ILE A 39 13.68 10.76 -21.69
N ASN A 40 13.41 10.83 -22.99
CA ASN A 40 14.05 9.95 -23.99
C ASN A 40 13.97 8.47 -23.61
N GLY A 41 12.82 8.07 -23.07
CA GLY A 41 12.54 6.68 -22.76
C GLY A 41 13.13 6.15 -21.47
N ILE A 42 13.65 7.00 -20.59
CA ILE A 42 14.21 6.57 -19.32
C ILE A 42 13.84 7.53 -18.18
N CYS A 43 13.56 6.96 -17.01
CA CYS A 43 13.36 7.72 -15.78
C CYS A 43 13.82 6.89 -14.58
N LYS A 44 14.73 7.45 -13.80
CA LYS A 44 15.14 6.87 -12.52
C LYS A 44 14.38 7.57 -11.39
N VAL A 45 13.59 6.81 -10.65
CA VAL A 45 12.87 7.32 -9.46
C VAL A 45 13.64 6.89 -8.22
N GLU A 46 14.12 7.86 -7.47
CA GLU A 46 14.75 7.62 -6.18
C GLU A 46 13.68 7.62 -5.08
N LEU A 47 13.62 6.54 -4.33
CA LEU A 47 12.65 6.39 -3.24
C LEU A 47 13.09 7.20 -2.02
N ALA A 48 12.13 7.77 -1.30
CA ALA A 48 12.44 8.47 -0.06
C ALA A 48 13.12 7.52 0.93
N PRO A 49 14.27 7.91 1.51
CA PRO A 49 14.99 7.03 2.44
C PRO A 49 14.14 6.55 3.61
N ILE A 50 13.28 7.41 4.13
CA ILE A 50 12.37 7.05 5.22
C ILE A 50 11.38 5.95 4.81
N TYR A 51 10.89 5.98 3.58
CA TYR A 51 10.02 4.92 3.06
C TYR A 51 10.77 3.60 2.95
N VAL A 52 11.98 3.62 2.37
CA VAL A 52 12.81 2.43 2.19
C VAL A 52 13.11 1.73 3.51
N GLU A 53 13.31 2.50 4.59
CA GLU A 53 13.54 1.94 5.92
C GLU A 53 12.30 1.28 6.54
N THR A 54 11.11 1.55 6.03
CA THR A 54 9.86 0.99 6.56
C THR A 54 9.46 -0.32 5.91
N ILE A 55 10.07 -0.69 4.80
CA ILE A 55 9.71 -1.89 4.02
C ILE A 55 10.86 -2.88 3.96
N GLU A 56 10.51 -4.16 3.73
CA GLU A 56 11.50 -5.18 3.42
C GLU A 56 12.17 -4.88 2.07
N PRO A 57 13.47 -5.18 1.93
CA PRO A 57 14.14 -5.05 0.63
C PRO A 57 13.46 -5.89 -0.44
N HIS A 58 13.53 -5.43 -1.68
CA HIS A 58 13.05 -6.21 -2.80
C HIS A 58 13.84 -7.52 -2.93
N SER A 59 13.12 -8.65 -2.95
CA SER A 59 13.70 -9.98 -3.09
C SER A 59 12.64 -10.93 -3.66
N ASP A 60 13.05 -12.16 -3.95
CA ASP A 60 12.10 -13.19 -4.40
C ASP A 60 11.05 -13.52 -3.33
N GLU A 61 11.40 -13.36 -2.07
CA GLU A 61 10.48 -13.62 -0.94
C GLU A 61 9.57 -12.43 -0.64
N THR A 62 10.09 -11.22 -0.80
CA THR A 62 9.35 -9.98 -0.52
C THR A 62 9.45 -9.01 -1.71
N PRO A 63 8.92 -9.40 -2.87
CA PRO A 63 9.01 -8.55 -4.05
C PRO A 63 8.20 -7.25 -3.86
N TRP A 64 8.76 -6.15 -4.32
CA TRP A 64 8.00 -4.91 -4.42
C TRP A 64 7.02 -5.01 -5.57
N ASN A 65 5.80 -4.53 -5.33
CA ASN A 65 4.79 -4.41 -6.37
C ASN A 65 4.83 -2.97 -6.90
N ILE A 66 5.19 -2.82 -8.18
CA ILE A 66 5.40 -1.51 -8.77
C ILE A 66 4.48 -1.38 -9.97
N GLN A 67 3.79 -0.24 -10.07
CA GLN A 67 2.91 0.08 -11.18
C GLN A 67 3.21 1.46 -11.72
N ALA A 68 2.95 1.67 -13.00
CA ALA A 68 3.09 2.96 -13.64
C ALA A 68 1.97 3.16 -14.67
N THR A 69 1.49 4.41 -14.77
CA THR A 69 0.44 4.78 -15.71
C THR A 69 0.79 6.08 -16.40
N ALA A 70 0.74 6.10 -17.72
CA ALA A 70 0.99 7.30 -18.51
C ALA A 70 -0.04 8.39 -18.25
N ILE A 71 0.40 9.64 -18.29
CA ILE A 71 -0.44 10.82 -18.12
C ILE A 71 -0.33 11.70 -19.36
N GLY A 72 -1.46 12.08 -19.91
CA GLY A 72 -1.54 13.03 -21.02
C GLY A 72 -1.51 12.43 -22.42
N HIS A 73 -0.68 11.42 -22.63
CA HIS A 73 -0.66 10.64 -23.87
C HIS A 73 -0.17 9.21 -23.62
N PRO A 74 -0.43 8.26 -24.52
CA PRO A 74 -0.03 6.88 -24.32
C PRO A 74 1.48 6.70 -24.28
N LEU A 75 1.96 5.95 -23.28
CA LEU A 75 3.34 5.48 -23.17
C LEU A 75 3.32 4.02 -22.77
N ILE A 76 4.26 3.24 -23.29
CA ILE A 76 4.46 1.86 -22.86
C ILE A 76 5.61 1.85 -21.85
N VAL A 77 5.24 2.02 -20.58
CA VAL A 77 6.18 2.10 -19.46
C VAL A 77 6.37 0.73 -18.84
N TYR A 78 7.60 0.38 -18.56
CA TYR A 78 7.92 -0.84 -17.84
C TYR A 78 9.03 -0.59 -16.82
N VAL A 79 9.10 -1.48 -15.82
CA VAL A 79 10.18 -1.46 -14.84
C VAL A 79 11.39 -2.17 -15.44
N ASP A 80 12.48 -1.44 -15.63
CA ASP A 80 13.72 -2.00 -16.18
C ASP A 80 14.65 -2.53 -15.09
N GLU A 81 14.75 -1.80 -13.99
CA GLU A 81 15.63 -2.16 -12.88
C GLU A 81 15.00 -1.78 -11.53
N ILE A 82 15.18 -2.64 -10.55
CA ILE A 82 14.82 -2.37 -9.16
C ILE A 82 16.10 -2.40 -8.35
N GLY A 83 16.51 -1.24 -7.85
CA GLY A 83 17.68 -1.11 -6.98
C GLY A 83 17.30 -1.15 -5.49
N PRO A 84 18.28 -1.00 -4.60
CA PRO A 84 18.00 -1.01 -3.17
C PRO A 84 17.10 0.13 -2.71
N ASP A 85 17.15 1.27 -3.38
CA ASP A 85 16.46 2.52 -3.03
C ASP A 85 15.97 3.30 -4.24
N TYR A 86 15.92 2.67 -5.41
CA TYR A 86 15.47 3.32 -6.63
C TYR A 86 14.78 2.33 -7.57
N ILE A 87 14.05 2.89 -8.54
CA ILE A 87 13.41 2.14 -9.62
C ILE A 87 13.77 2.83 -10.92
N VAL A 88 14.20 2.07 -11.92
CA VAL A 88 14.40 2.58 -13.29
C VAL A 88 13.22 2.15 -14.14
N PHE A 89 12.48 3.13 -14.64
CA PHE A 89 11.41 2.94 -15.61
C PHE A 89 11.95 3.24 -17.01
N LYS A 90 11.49 2.48 -17.99
CA LYS A 90 11.77 2.73 -19.40
C LYS A 90 10.49 2.76 -20.21
N GLU A 91 10.54 3.45 -21.33
CA GLU A 91 9.49 3.48 -22.34
C GLU A 91 9.95 2.73 -23.58
N LYS A 92 9.10 1.85 -24.10
CA LYS A 92 9.45 0.87 -25.15
C LYS A 92 10.03 1.53 -26.42
N PHE A 93 9.54 2.70 -26.80
CA PHE A 93 9.95 3.39 -28.04
C PHE A 93 10.85 4.60 -27.80
N GLY A 94 11.33 4.78 -26.58
CA GLY A 94 12.20 5.92 -26.26
C GLY A 94 11.47 7.25 -26.17
N GLU A 95 10.16 7.24 -26.01
CA GLU A 95 9.35 8.46 -25.93
C GLU A 95 9.46 9.14 -24.56
N SER A 96 9.18 10.44 -24.57
CA SER A 96 9.12 11.27 -23.36
C SER A 96 7.67 11.54 -22.98
N GLY A 97 7.42 11.74 -21.69
CA GLY A 97 6.11 12.09 -21.19
C GLY A 97 5.97 11.85 -19.71
N GLN A 98 4.88 12.34 -19.16
CA GLN A 98 4.60 12.24 -17.74
C GLN A 98 3.93 10.90 -17.42
N PHE A 99 4.25 10.36 -16.26
CA PHE A 99 3.58 9.15 -15.76
C PHE A 99 3.50 9.20 -14.24
N ASN A 100 2.48 8.54 -13.68
CA ASN A 100 2.46 8.28 -12.26
C ASN A 100 3.01 6.88 -11.97
N TRP A 101 3.52 6.71 -10.77
CA TRP A 101 4.02 5.43 -10.30
C TRP A 101 3.53 5.15 -8.89
N SER A 102 3.47 3.88 -8.54
CA SER A 102 3.21 3.44 -7.18
C SER A 102 4.09 2.25 -6.84
N ILE A 103 4.44 2.14 -5.57
CA ILE A 103 5.16 1.01 -5.01
C ILE A 103 4.43 0.52 -3.77
N SER A 104 4.29 -0.79 -3.66
CA SER A 104 3.81 -1.45 -2.46
C SER A 104 4.90 -2.41 -1.99
N GLY A 105 5.45 -2.15 -0.81
CA GLY A 105 6.45 -3.00 -0.17
C GLY A 105 5.90 -3.63 1.10
N VAL A 106 6.40 -4.81 1.43
CA VAL A 106 6.03 -5.50 2.66
C VAL A 106 6.59 -4.73 3.85
N ARG A 107 5.76 -4.47 4.85
CA ARG A 107 6.21 -3.81 6.08
C ARG A 107 7.34 -4.60 6.72
N LYS A 108 8.41 -3.92 7.10
CA LYS A 108 9.59 -4.52 7.72
C LYS A 108 9.21 -5.33 8.97
N GLY A 109 9.65 -6.59 9.01
CA GLY A 109 9.31 -7.51 10.10
C GLY A 109 7.95 -8.20 9.98
N PHE A 110 7.22 -7.99 8.87
CA PHE A 110 5.86 -8.53 8.67
C PHE A 110 5.73 -9.28 7.36
N SER A 111 6.67 -10.16 7.05
CA SER A 111 6.69 -10.89 5.77
C SER A 111 5.63 -11.99 5.67
N GLU A 112 5.06 -12.41 6.78
CA GLU A 112 4.07 -13.48 6.81
C GLU A 112 2.72 -13.03 6.21
N ARG A 113 2.20 -13.87 5.32
CA ARG A 113 0.84 -13.69 4.77
C ARG A 113 -0.13 -14.50 5.60
N PHE A 114 -1.36 -13.98 5.75
CA PHE A 114 -2.46 -14.69 6.44
C PHE A 114 -2.02 -15.23 7.80
N LYS A 115 -1.65 -14.33 8.69
CA LYS A 115 -1.29 -14.72 10.05
C LYS A 115 -2.43 -15.48 10.71
N THR A 116 -2.15 -16.72 11.10
CA THR A 116 -3.12 -17.54 11.83
C THR A 116 -3.14 -17.18 13.30
N VAL A 117 -4.32 -17.30 13.91
CA VAL A 117 -4.52 -17.05 15.32
C VAL A 117 -4.78 -18.37 16.01
N ASP A 118 -4.11 -18.62 17.15
CA ASP A 118 -4.36 -19.79 17.98
C ASP A 118 -5.56 -19.52 18.88
N PHE A 119 -6.69 -20.15 18.56
CA PHE A 119 -7.93 -19.98 19.30
C PHE A 119 -7.84 -20.47 20.76
N ASP A 120 -7.01 -21.46 21.05
CA ASP A 120 -6.87 -21.99 22.42
C ASP A 120 -6.25 -20.97 23.37
N VAL A 121 -5.44 -20.05 22.84
CA VAL A 121 -4.78 -19.00 23.63
C VAL A 121 -5.65 -17.74 23.78
N LEU A 122 -6.53 -17.47 22.81
CA LEU A 122 -7.29 -16.23 22.74
C LEU A 122 -8.79 -16.39 22.94
N GLU A 123 -9.24 -17.61 23.30
CA GLU A 123 -10.66 -17.96 23.30
C GLU A 123 -11.54 -17.00 24.10
N SER A 124 -11.17 -16.69 25.34
CA SER A 124 -11.99 -15.83 26.21
C SER A 124 -12.04 -14.38 25.75
N ASP A 125 -10.90 -13.82 25.39
CA ASP A 125 -10.80 -12.41 24.99
C ASP A 125 -11.44 -12.18 23.62
N TRP A 126 -11.31 -13.14 22.73
CA TRP A 126 -11.83 -13.04 21.38
C TRP A 126 -13.36 -13.16 21.34
N GLU A 127 -13.94 -14.04 22.14
CA GLU A 127 -15.40 -14.15 22.26
C GLU A 127 -16.02 -12.86 22.79
N ASP A 128 -15.42 -12.26 23.82
CA ASP A 128 -15.89 -11.01 24.40
C ASP A 128 -15.83 -9.86 23.39
N GLU A 129 -14.78 -9.77 22.61
CA GLU A 129 -14.65 -8.75 21.56
C GLU A 129 -15.66 -8.93 20.44
N MET A 130 -15.86 -10.16 20.00
CA MET A 130 -16.83 -10.49 18.96
C MET A 130 -18.26 -10.18 19.39
N LEU A 131 -18.61 -10.45 20.64
CA LEU A 131 -19.91 -10.10 21.21
C LEU A 131 -20.13 -8.59 21.24
N LYS A 132 -19.09 -7.83 21.59
CA LYS A 132 -19.15 -6.35 21.58
C LYS A 132 -19.36 -5.80 20.19
N GLU A 133 -18.69 -6.35 19.19
CA GLU A 133 -18.87 -5.93 17.80
C GLU A 133 -20.29 -6.22 17.29
N LEU A 134 -20.83 -7.37 17.62
CA LEU A 134 -22.20 -7.73 17.28
C LEU A 134 -23.23 -6.82 17.95
N GLU A 135 -23.03 -6.47 19.21
CA GLU A 135 -23.89 -5.53 19.92
C GLU A 135 -23.83 -4.12 19.32
N ASN A 136 -22.63 -3.64 18.97
CA ASN A 136 -22.45 -2.35 18.34
C ASN A 136 -23.06 -2.32 16.93
N GLY A 137 -22.95 -3.38 16.17
CA GLY A 137 -23.59 -3.52 14.87
C GLY A 137 -25.11 -3.50 14.95
N ALA A 138 -25.68 -4.11 15.96
CA ALA A 138 -27.12 -4.10 16.20
C ALA A 138 -27.65 -2.72 16.61
N LYS A 139 -26.84 -1.91 17.31
CA LYS A 139 -27.24 -0.55 17.75
C LYS A 139 -27.23 0.49 16.64
N VAL A 140 -26.51 0.24 15.54
CA VAL A 140 -26.36 1.17 14.42
C VAL A 140 -27.45 0.99 13.36
N LYS A 141 -28.22 -0.04 13.46
CA LYS A 141 -29.36 -0.29 12.54
C LYS A 141 -30.59 0.53 12.89
#